data_908f8b32c94c90d8c86ad5a0043fe333
#
_entry.id   908f8b32c94c90d8c86ad5a0043fe333
#
_cell.length_a   1.000
_cell.length_b   1.000
_cell.length_c   1.000
_cell.angle_alpha   90.00
_cell.angle_beta   90.00
_cell.angle_gamma   90.00
#
_symmetry.space_group_name_H-M   'P 1'
#
loop_
_entity.id
_entity.type
_entity.pdbx_description
1 polymer ?
#
loop_
_entity_poly.entity_id
_entity_poly.type
_entity_poly.pdbx_seq_one_letter_code
_entity_poly.pdbx_strand_id
1 'polypeptide(L)'
;CHTRRQRQMCIRDSLLSDGLIRLSVKSTTGQRSGTVVCRVEDGGPISSRKGINVTGTLVDLPAIGPKDELALQHALDTGADLVAVSYVRTPEDMQPAKDAIKARGLSTWLVAKIEHPMALQHLDAILDVADAVMVARGDLGVEIPLEEVPLAQQRIIDGALERGMPVIVATQMLETMTVNPRPTRAEVSDISTAIRQGATGVMLSGETASGDYPLEAVQTMAKIALST
;
A
#
# COMPACT_ATOMS: atom_id res chain seq x y z
N CYS A 1 13.38 -21.19 -13.27
CA CYS A 1 13.72 -20.59 -14.56
C CYS A 1 15.21 -20.78 -14.83
N HIS A 2 15.60 -21.72 -15.72
CA HIS A 2 16.98 -22.23 -15.73
C HIS A 2 17.90 -21.69 -16.84
N THR A 3 17.47 -20.71 -17.64
CA THR A 3 18.35 -20.11 -18.66
C THR A 3 18.26 -18.59 -18.65
N ARG A 4 19.37 -17.92 -19.09
CA ARG A 4 19.46 -16.45 -19.23
C ARG A 4 18.34 -15.86 -20.11
N ARG A 5 17.87 -16.60 -21.12
CA ARG A 5 16.73 -16.21 -21.97
C ARG A 5 15.39 -16.25 -21.23
N GLN A 6 15.21 -17.19 -20.31
CA GLN A 6 13.97 -17.31 -19.51
C GLN A 6 13.87 -16.22 -18.43
N ARG A 7 15.00 -15.72 -17.88
CA ARG A 7 14.99 -14.58 -16.95
C ARG A 7 14.53 -13.27 -17.62
N GLN A 8 14.79 -13.09 -18.92
CA GLN A 8 14.29 -11.92 -19.68
C GLN A 8 12.80 -12.03 -20.04
N MET A 9 12.22 -13.22 -20.00
CA MET A 9 10.80 -13.46 -20.30
C MET A 9 9.88 -13.36 -19.04
N CYS A 10 10.43 -13.14 -17.86
CA CYS A 10 9.66 -13.10 -16.61
C CYS A 10 9.06 -11.71 -16.29
N ILE A 11 9.47 -10.64 -16.97
CA ILE A 11 8.81 -9.33 -16.88
C ILE A 11 7.64 -9.37 -17.88
N ARG A 12 6.49 -9.86 -17.46
CA ARG A 12 5.36 -10.06 -18.38
C ARG A 12 4.41 -8.89 -18.41
N ASP A 13 4.10 -8.33 -17.27
CA ASP A 13 3.11 -7.26 -17.17
C ASP A 13 3.66 -6.10 -16.35
N SER A 14 3.40 -4.88 -16.80
CA SER A 14 3.65 -3.66 -16.08
C SER A 14 2.35 -2.90 -15.97
N LEU A 15 2.07 -2.37 -14.79
CA LEU A 15 0.84 -1.67 -14.48
C LEU A 15 1.14 -0.18 -14.26
N LEU A 16 0.31 0.70 -14.81
CA LEU A 16 0.40 2.14 -14.66
C LEU A 16 -0.90 2.67 -14.06
N SER A 17 -0.84 3.83 -13.41
CA SER A 17 -2.02 4.49 -12.82
C SER A 17 -2.81 3.54 -11.92
N ASP A 18 -2.13 2.96 -10.93
CA ASP A 18 -2.74 2.09 -9.92
C ASP A 18 -3.47 0.87 -10.52
N GLY A 19 -2.89 0.31 -11.58
CA GLY A 19 -3.39 -0.88 -12.27
C GLY A 19 -4.41 -0.63 -13.38
N LEU A 20 -4.82 0.62 -13.62
CA LEU A 20 -5.81 0.95 -14.66
C LEU A 20 -5.30 0.75 -16.09
N ILE A 21 -3.99 0.84 -16.30
CA ILE A 21 -3.35 0.62 -17.60
C ILE A 21 -2.44 -0.58 -17.48
N ARG A 22 -2.67 -1.60 -18.31
CA ARG A 22 -1.87 -2.82 -18.33
C ARG A 22 -1.03 -2.91 -19.59
N LEU A 23 0.26 -3.18 -19.39
CA LEU A 23 1.26 -3.31 -20.45
C LEU A 23 1.89 -4.70 -20.42
N SER A 24 2.01 -5.35 -21.57
CA SER A 24 2.80 -6.58 -21.71
C SER A 24 4.12 -6.29 -22.41
N VAL A 25 5.23 -6.71 -21.81
CA VAL A 25 6.57 -6.53 -22.37
C VAL A 25 6.76 -7.41 -23.59
N LYS A 26 7.11 -6.82 -24.73
CA LYS A 26 7.39 -7.51 -25.99
C LYS A 26 8.88 -7.67 -26.25
N SER A 27 9.67 -6.64 -25.98
CA SER A 27 11.11 -6.70 -26.14
C SER A 27 11.81 -5.68 -25.24
N THR A 28 13.09 -5.96 -24.95
CA THR A 28 13.97 -5.05 -24.22
C THR A 28 15.27 -4.89 -24.99
N THR A 29 15.82 -3.68 -25.06
CA THR A 29 17.12 -3.39 -25.64
C THR A 29 18.06 -2.89 -24.54
N GLY A 30 19.28 -3.47 -24.46
CA GLY A 30 20.28 -3.08 -23.47
C GLY A 30 20.10 -3.72 -22.08
N GLN A 31 21.16 -3.66 -21.27
CA GLN A 31 21.17 -4.30 -19.94
C GLN A 31 20.96 -3.33 -18.76
N ARG A 32 21.26 -2.03 -18.91
CA ARG A 32 21.16 -1.02 -17.84
C ARG A 32 20.52 0.31 -18.24
N SER A 33 20.43 0.62 -19.53
CA SER A 33 19.85 1.88 -20.06
C SER A 33 19.06 1.62 -21.34
N GLY A 34 18.41 0.47 -21.40
CA GLY A 34 17.66 0.05 -22.59
C GLY A 34 16.23 0.55 -22.61
N THR A 35 15.65 0.49 -23.81
CA THR A 35 14.23 0.72 -24.02
C THR A 35 13.45 -0.57 -23.79
N VAL A 36 12.34 -0.49 -23.10
CA VAL A 36 11.36 -1.58 -22.98
C VAL A 36 10.20 -1.28 -23.91
N VAL A 37 9.97 -2.15 -24.89
CA VAL A 37 8.83 -2.04 -25.79
C VAL A 37 7.70 -2.88 -25.25
N CYS A 38 6.57 -2.23 -24.98
CA CYS A 38 5.39 -2.87 -24.43
C CYS A 38 4.23 -2.79 -25.42
N ARG A 39 3.34 -3.76 -25.33
CA ARG A 39 1.99 -3.68 -25.90
C ARG A 39 1.03 -3.21 -24.82
N VAL A 40 0.16 -2.26 -25.15
CA VAL A 40 -0.94 -1.84 -24.28
C VAL A 40 -2.04 -2.91 -24.42
N GLU A 41 -2.32 -3.61 -23.32
CA GLU A 41 -3.41 -4.59 -23.27
C GLU A 41 -4.70 -3.90 -22.82
N ASP A 42 -4.63 -3.10 -21.75
CA ASP A 42 -5.72 -2.24 -21.31
C ASP A 42 -5.22 -0.79 -21.32
N GLY A 43 -5.88 0.08 -22.09
CA GLY A 43 -5.51 1.48 -22.23
C GLY A 43 -6.38 2.40 -21.41
N GLY A 44 -5.90 3.64 -21.18
CA GLY A 44 -6.63 4.66 -20.44
C GLY A 44 -5.89 6.00 -20.43
N PRO A 45 -6.47 7.02 -19.80
CA PRO A 45 -5.81 8.30 -19.62
C PRO A 45 -4.57 8.15 -18.70
N ILE A 46 -3.46 8.75 -19.11
CA ILE A 46 -2.24 8.80 -18.31
C ILE A 46 -1.85 10.26 -18.07
N SER A 47 -1.51 10.58 -16.84
CA SER A 47 -1.00 11.89 -16.44
C SER A 47 0.45 11.81 -16.00
N SER A 48 1.10 12.97 -15.88
CA SER A 48 2.48 13.04 -15.36
C SER A 48 2.59 12.53 -13.93
N ARG A 49 3.76 11.99 -13.57
CA ARG A 49 4.11 11.53 -12.22
C ARG A 49 3.30 10.33 -11.72
N LYS A 50 2.75 9.51 -12.61
CA LYS A 50 2.15 8.23 -12.25
C LYS A 50 3.23 7.16 -12.04
N GLY A 51 3.03 6.34 -11.02
CA GLY A 51 3.88 5.19 -10.73
C GLY A 51 3.78 4.11 -11.78
N ILE A 52 4.80 3.28 -11.82
CA ILE A 52 4.82 2.03 -12.59
C ILE A 52 5.07 0.88 -11.64
N ASN A 53 4.19 -0.11 -11.65
CA ASN A 53 4.36 -1.37 -10.93
C ASN A 53 4.81 -2.45 -11.91
N VAL A 54 5.86 -3.15 -11.54
CA VAL A 54 6.40 -4.26 -12.34
C VAL A 54 6.10 -5.54 -11.58
N THR A 55 4.99 -6.17 -11.92
CA THR A 55 4.49 -7.34 -11.20
C THR A 55 5.40 -8.56 -11.38
N GLY A 56 5.57 -9.34 -10.31
CA GLY A 56 6.36 -10.57 -10.33
C GLY A 56 7.88 -10.38 -10.47
N THR A 57 8.38 -9.16 -10.31
CA THR A 57 9.81 -8.87 -10.35
C THR A 57 10.23 -8.16 -9.07
N LEU A 58 11.23 -8.70 -8.40
CA LEU A 58 11.85 -8.01 -7.27
C LEU A 58 12.70 -6.86 -7.82
N VAL A 59 12.28 -5.64 -7.53
CA VAL A 59 13.09 -4.44 -7.81
C VAL A 59 14.02 -4.25 -6.61
N ASP A 60 15.33 -4.28 -6.86
CA ASP A 60 16.36 -4.08 -5.83
C ASP A 60 16.50 -2.57 -5.52
N LEU A 61 15.51 -2.06 -4.81
CA LEU A 61 15.49 -0.69 -4.27
C LEU A 61 15.24 -0.76 -2.77
N PRO A 62 15.92 0.09 -1.96
CA PRO A 62 15.61 0.19 -0.54
C PRO A 62 14.19 0.73 -0.34
N ALA A 63 13.50 0.27 0.71
CA ALA A 63 12.17 0.79 1.06
C ALA A 63 12.23 2.28 1.47
N ILE A 64 13.33 2.69 2.11
CA ILE A 64 13.62 4.08 2.46
C ILE A 64 14.82 4.54 1.63
N GLY A 65 14.57 5.34 0.60
CA GLY A 65 15.62 5.93 -0.22
C GLY A 65 16.05 7.31 0.32
N PRO A 66 17.06 7.96 -0.31
CA PRO A 66 17.58 9.25 0.18
C PRO A 66 16.53 10.36 0.31
N LYS A 67 15.49 10.31 -0.51
CA LYS A 67 14.38 11.26 -0.47
C LYS A 67 13.46 10.98 0.72
N ASP A 68 13.24 9.70 1.01
CA ASP A 68 12.42 9.27 2.13
C ASP A 68 13.14 9.50 3.46
N GLU A 69 14.47 9.40 3.50
CA GLU A 69 15.28 9.78 4.66
C GLU A 69 15.07 11.25 5.04
N LEU A 70 15.07 12.16 4.05
CA LEU A 70 14.80 13.58 4.30
C LEU A 70 13.38 13.82 4.83
N ALA A 71 12.39 13.12 4.27
CA ALA A 71 11.01 13.18 4.73
C ALA A 71 10.86 12.62 6.15
N LEU A 72 11.52 11.51 6.46
CA LEU A 72 11.57 10.93 7.80
C LEU A 72 12.18 11.90 8.81
N GLN A 73 13.33 12.51 8.48
CA GLN A 73 13.98 13.50 9.34
C GLN A 73 13.02 14.65 9.64
N HIS A 74 12.37 15.20 8.61
CA HIS A 74 11.41 16.28 8.77
C HIS A 74 10.21 15.88 9.64
N ALA A 75 9.64 14.69 9.44
CA ALA A 75 8.54 14.18 10.25
C ALA A 75 8.92 14.09 11.73
N LEU A 76 10.11 13.57 12.03
CA LEU A 76 10.62 13.45 13.40
C LEU A 76 10.94 14.82 14.01
N ASP A 77 11.46 15.77 13.23
CA ASP A 77 11.76 17.15 13.69
C ASP A 77 10.47 17.94 14.00
N THR A 78 9.38 17.66 13.29
CA THR A 78 8.07 18.28 13.50
C THR A 78 7.22 17.58 14.55
N GLY A 79 7.71 16.50 15.17
CA GLY A 79 7.05 15.81 16.27
C GLY A 79 5.90 14.92 15.81
N ALA A 80 6.06 14.21 14.70
CA ALA A 80 5.06 13.23 14.25
C ALA A 80 4.90 12.11 15.29
N ASP A 81 3.65 11.80 15.64
CA ASP A 81 3.32 10.70 16.57
C ASP A 81 3.48 9.33 15.91
N LEU A 82 3.21 9.25 14.61
CA LEU A 82 3.34 8.03 13.82
C LEU A 82 4.06 8.31 12.50
N VAL A 83 4.89 7.35 12.08
CA VAL A 83 5.55 7.33 10.77
C VAL A 83 5.23 6.03 10.09
N ALA A 84 4.72 6.08 8.86
CA ALA A 84 4.38 4.90 8.07
C ALA A 84 5.44 4.66 6.98
N VAL A 85 5.94 3.43 6.91
CA VAL A 85 6.87 2.99 5.87
C VAL A 85 6.10 2.27 4.78
N SER A 86 6.18 2.79 3.54
CA SER A 86 5.57 2.19 2.37
C SER A 86 6.44 1.06 1.80
N TYR A 87 5.80 0.15 1.08
CA TYR A 87 6.46 -0.97 0.38
C TYR A 87 7.39 -1.81 1.27
N VAL A 88 7.00 -2.02 2.52
CA VAL A 88 7.68 -2.96 3.42
C VAL A 88 7.58 -4.37 2.85
N ARG A 89 8.71 -5.06 2.70
CA ARG A 89 8.80 -6.43 2.19
C ARG A 89 9.33 -7.40 3.22
N THR A 90 10.23 -6.90 4.08
CA THR A 90 10.87 -7.64 5.15
C THR A 90 11.02 -6.76 6.39
N PRO A 91 11.26 -7.31 7.58
CA PRO A 91 11.48 -6.50 8.79
C PRO A 91 12.68 -5.55 8.68
N GLU A 92 13.69 -5.89 7.86
CA GLU A 92 14.87 -5.05 7.61
C GLU A 92 14.51 -3.74 6.92
N ASP A 93 13.46 -3.71 6.10
CA ASP A 93 12.97 -2.49 5.45
C ASP A 93 12.48 -1.44 6.47
N MET A 94 12.13 -1.85 7.70
CA MET A 94 11.72 -0.96 8.79
C MET A 94 12.90 -0.41 9.60
N GLN A 95 14.07 -1.05 9.53
CA GLN A 95 15.20 -0.77 10.41
C GLN A 95 15.72 0.68 10.32
N PRO A 96 15.88 1.30 9.12
CA PRO A 96 16.36 2.69 9.04
C PRO A 96 15.46 3.68 9.79
N ALA A 97 14.13 3.52 9.71
CA ALA A 97 13.20 4.38 10.43
C ALA A 97 13.26 4.13 11.94
N LYS A 98 13.35 2.87 12.35
CA LYS A 98 13.50 2.48 13.76
C LYS A 98 14.77 3.07 14.39
N ASP A 99 15.88 3.00 13.67
CA ASP A 99 17.17 3.55 14.13
C ASP A 99 17.12 5.09 14.24
N ALA A 100 16.47 5.76 13.26
CA ALA A 100 16.31 7.22 13.30
C ALA A 100 15.44 7.70 14.47
N ILE A 101 14.35 6.99 14.78
CA ILE A 101 13.48 7.27 15.93
C ILE A 101 14.26 7.07 17.24
N LYS A 102 14.94 5.92 17.36
CA LYS A 102 15.74 5.56 18.53
C LYS A 102 16.90 6.53 18.78
N ALA A 103 17.61 6.95 17.73
CA ALA A 103 18.74 7.88 17.84
C ALA A 103 18.33 9.24 18.38
N ARG A 104 17.05 9.64 18.21
CA ARG A 104 16.48 10.86 18.77
C ARG A 104 15.82 10.71 20.13
N GLY A 105 15.73 9.48 20.65
CA GLY A 105 15.03 9.20 21.92
C GLY A 105 13.53 9.48 21.85
N LEU A 106 12.92 9.37 20.67
CA LEU A 106 11.49 9.62 20.44
C LEU A 106 10.66 8.36 20.67
N SER A 107 9.39 8.55 20.99
CA SER A 107 8.37 7.51 21.13
C SER A 107 7.42 7.47 19.92
N THR A 108 7.85 7.96 18.77
CA THR A 108 7.10 7.91 17.50
C THR A 108 6.82 6.46 17.09
N TRP A 109 5.57 6.14 16.83
CA TRP A 109 5.17 4.81 16.41
C TRP A 109 5.53 4.54 14.95
N LEU A 110 6.00 3.34 14.69
CA LEU A 110 6.38 2.88 13.37
C LEU A 110 5.30 1.99 12.79
N VAL A 111 4.67 2.45 11.70
CA VAL A 111 3.58 1.75 11.00
C VAL A 111 4.12 1.04 9.78
N ALA A 112 3.93 -0.29 9.68
CA ALA A 112 4.25 -1.05 8.48
C ALA A 112 3.08 -1.00 7.49
N LYS A 113 3.30 -0.53 6.26
CA LYS A 113 2.31 -0.62 5.18
C LYS A 113 2.50 -1.90 4.40
N ILE A 114 1.49 -2.77 4.43
CA ILE A 114 1.48 -4.05 3.71
C ILE A 114 0.90 -3.82 2.33
N GLU A 115 1.79 -3.75 1.34
CA GLU A 115 1.51 -3.37 -0.05
C GLU A 115 2.07 -4.39 -1.06
N HIS A 116 2.85 -5.37 -0.60
CA HIS A 116 3.60 -6.27 -1.47
C HIS A 116 3.45 -7.74 -1.03
N PRO A 117 3.40 -8.71 -1.97
CA PRO A 117 3.25 -10.12 -1.64
C PRO A 117 4.37 -10.68 -0.75
N MET A 118 5.59 -10.14 -0.83
CA MET A 118 6.67 -10.52 0.09
C MET A 118 6.36 -10.13 1.54
N ALA A 119 5.69 -8.99 1.77
CA ALA A 119 5.27 -8.63 3.11
C ALA A 119 4.31 -9.66 3.71
N LEU A 120 3.42 -10.25 2.89
CA LEU A 120 2.54 -11.33 3.35
C LEU A 120 3.33 -12.61 3.69
N GLN A 121 4.45 -12.88 3.01
CA GLN A 121 5.31 -14.03 3.32
C GLN A 121 6.08 -13.83 4.62
N HIS A 122 6.48 -12.60 4.92
CA HIS A 122 7.24 -12.21 6.12
C HIS A 122 6.38 -11.51 7.18
N LEU A 123 5.05 -11.68 7.12
CA LEU A 123 4.10 -10.90 7.91
C LEU A 123 4.41 -10.95 9.41
N ASP A 124 4.59 -12.11 9.97
CA ASP A 124 4.88 -12.27 11.40
C ASP A 124 6.13 -11.50 11.83
N ALA A 125 7.22 -11.63 11.08
CA ALA A 125 8.46 -10.93 11.37
C ALA A 125 8.36 -9.41 11.23
N ILE A 126 7.52 -8.91 10.30
CA ILE A 126 7.24 -7.49 10.15
C ILE A 126 6.41 -6.98 11.33
N LEU A 127 5.37 -7.72 11.72
CA LEU A 127 4.53 -7.37 12.86
C LEU A 127 5.32 -7.35 14.17
N ASP A 128 6.34 -8.21 14.34
CA ASP A 128 7.19 -8.26 15.54
C ASP A 128 8.09 -7.02 15.69
N VAL A 129 8.30 -6.22 14.63
CA VAL A 129 9.14 -5.02 14.66
C VAL A 129 8.36 -3.70 14.47
N ALA A 130 7.10 -3.76 14.11
CA ALA A 130 6.22 -2.61 13.93
C ALA A 130 5.43 -2.30 15.23
N ASP A 131 5.00 -1.05 15.39
CA ASP A 131 4.09 -0.63 16.46
C ASP A 131 2.63 -0.64 16.02
N ALA A 132 2.39 -0.54 14.72
CA ALA A 132 1.08 -0.64 14.07
C ALA A 132 1.23 -1.15 12.63
N VAL A 133 0.14 -1.61 12.04
CA VAL A 133 0.14 -2.08 10.65
C VAL A 133 -0.98 -1.43 9.85
N MET A 134 -0.72 -1.21 8.56
CA MET A 134 -1.71 -0.71 7.61
C MET A 134 -1.91 -1.70 6.46
N VAL A 135 -3.15 -2.09 6.23
CA VAL A 135 -3.57 -2.82 5.03
C VAL A 135 -3.81 -1.80 3.93
N ALA A 136 -2.84 -1.60 3.05
CA ALA A 136 -2.93 -0.64 1.94
C ALA A 136 -3.46 -1.36 0.69
N ARG A 137 -4.78 -1.51 0.62
CA ARG A 137 -5.47 -2.38 -0.35
C ARG A 137 -5.29 -1.98 -1.80
N GLY A 138 -5.14 -0.67 -2.07
CA GLY A 138 -4.91 -0.17 -3.43
C GLY A 138 -3.64 -0.74 -4.03
N ASP A 139 -2.50 -0.52 -3.37
CA ASP A 139 -1.21 -1.01 -3.84
C ASP A 139 -1.12 -2.54 -3.76
N LEU A 140 -1.62 -3.14 -2.68
CA LEU A 140 -1.65 -4.60 -2.54
C LEU A 140 -2.45 -5.27 -3.66
N GLY A 141 -3.61 -4.71 -4.05
CA GLY A 141 -4.45 -5.24 -5.13
C GLY A 141 -3.88 -5.05 -6.53
N VAL A 142 -2.82 -4.26 -6.68
CA VAL A 142 -2.02 -4.17 -7.91
C VAL A 142 -0.98 -5.31 -7.97
N GLU A 143 -0.49 -5.75 -6.80
CA GLU A 143 0.61 -6.72 -6.67
C GLU A 143 0.13 -8.18 -6.50
N ILE A 144 -1.10 -8.41 -6.02
CA ILE A 144 -1.71 -9.74 -5.88
C ILE A 144 -3.04 -9.80 -6.65
N PRO A 145 -3.57 -11.00 -6.96
CA PRO A 145 -4.91 -11.14 -7.52
C PRO A 145 -5.96 -10.42 -6.65
N LEU A 146 -6.83 -9.67 -7.29
CA LEU A 146 -7.79 -8.81 -6.60
C LEU A 146 -8.72 -9.59 -5.64
N GLU A 147 -9.08 -10.81 -6.04
CA GLU A 147 -9.87 -11.75 -5.23
C GLU A 147 -9.16 -12.26 -3.98
N GLU A 148 -7.84 -12.15 -3.91
CA GLU A 148 -7.04 -12.53 -2.74
C GLU A 148 -6.92 -11.40 -1.70
N VAL A 149 -7.20 -10.14 -2.08
CA VAL A 149 -7.08 -8.98 -1.19
C VAL A 149 -7.91 -9.12 0.09
N PRO A 150 -9.19 -9.57 0.06
CA PRO A 150 -9.97 -9.73 1.28
C PRO A 150 -9.39 -10.77 2.25
N LEU A 151 -8.80 -11.86 1.73
CA LEU A 151 -8.16 -12.89 2.55
C LEU A 151 -6.84 -12.38 3.15
N ALA A 152 -6.07 -11.63 2.35
CA ALA A 152 -4.86 -10.96 2.84
C ALA A 152 -5.17 -9.95 3.93
N GLN A 153 -6.21 -9.13 3.76
CA GLN A 153 -6.71 -8.21 4.78
C GLN A 153 -7.03 -8.93 6.09
N GLN A 154 -7.82 -10.00 6.04
CA GLN A 154 -8.16 -10.77 7.23
C GLN A 154 -6.92 -11.31 7.93
N ARG A 155 -6.00 -11.92 7.17
CA ARG A 155 -4.74 -12.46 7.72
C ARG A 155 -3.88 -11.38 8.40
N ILE A 156 -3.80 -10.18 7.82
CA ILE A 156 -3.05 -9.08 8.43
C ILE A 156 -3.73 -8.62 9.73
N ILE A 157 -5.05 -8.48 9.71
CA ILE A 157 -5.84 -8.09 10.88
C ILE A 157 -5.67 -9.12 12.00
N ASP A 158 -5.82 -10.41 11.70
CA ASP A 158 -5.69 -11.49 12.70
C ASP A 158 -4.30 -11.47 13.34
N GLY A 159 -3.23 -11.38 12.53
CA GLY A 159 -1.86 -11.31 13.05
C GLY A 159 -1.58 -10.07 13.89
N ALA A 160 -2.20 -8.94 13.59
CA ALA A 160 -2.12 -7.73 14.40
C ALA A 160 -2.87 -7.89 15.74
N LEU A 161 -4.08 -8.45 15.71
CA LEU A 161 -4.89 -8.68 16.90
C LEU A 161 -4.23 -9.65 17.88
N GLU A 162 -3.60 -10.72 17.38
CA GLU A 162 -2.85 -11.67 18.21
C GLU A 162 -1.73 -10.98 19.01
N ARG A 163 -1.21 -9.86 18.53
CA ARG A 163 -0.15 -9.06 19.15
C ARG A 163 -0.69 -7.83 19.92
N GLY A 164 -2.01 -7.65 19.98
CA GLY A 164 -2.63 -6.43 20.54
C GLY A 164 -2.23 -5.16 19.77
N MET A 165 -1.88 -5.29 18.50
CA MET A 165 -1.36 -4.22 17.66
C MET A 165 -2.49 -3.49 16.94
N PRO A 166 -2.46 -2.12 16.87
CA PRO A 166 -3.39 -1.37 16.04
C PRO A 166 -3.24 -1.71 14.56
N VAL A 167 -4.39 -1.85 13.88
CA VAL A 167 -4.45 -2.10 12.44
C VAL A 167 -5.36 -1.12 11.74
N ILE A 168 -4.84 -0.48 10.68
CA ILE A 168 -5.55 0.49 9.85
C ILE A 168 -5.89 -0.17 8.52
N VAL A 169 -7.15 -0.15 8.11
CA VAL A 169 -7.54 -0.54 6.75
C VAL A 169 -7.70 0.71 5.90
N ALA A 170 -6.99 0.76 4.79
CA ALA A 170 -6.82 1.95 3.97
C ALA A 170 -7.14 1.70 2.50
N THR A 171 -7.43 2.78 1.79
CA THR A 171 -7.66 2.92 0.36
C THR A 171 -8.98 2.33 -0.13
N GLN A 172 -9.61 3.04 -1.05
CA GLN A 172 -10.87 2.66 -1.71
C GLN A 172 -12.01 2.32 -0.72
N MET A 173 -12.08 3.06 0.40
CA MET A 173 -13.11 2.83 1.42
C MET A 173 -14.46 3.45 1.02
N LEU A 174 -14.45 4.71 0.55
CA LEU A 174 -15.59 5.45 0.03
C LEU A 174 -15.25 6.09 -1.32
N GLU A 175 -14.58 5.35 -2.20
CA GLU A 175 -14.00 5.84 -3.47
C GLU A 175 -15.02 6.61 -4.32
N THR A 176 -16.28 6.13 -4.37
CA THR A 176 -17.33 6.83 -5.14
C THR A 176 -17.68 8.19 -4.57
N MET A 177 -17.37 8.45 -3.30
CA MET A 177 -17.60 9.75 -2.66
C MET A 177 -16.55 10.80 -3.04
N THR A 178 -15.55 10.46 -3.82
CA THR A 178 -14.68 11.46 -4.47
C THR A 178 -15.48 12.38 -5.40
N VAL A 179 -16.54 11.87 -6.04
CA VAL A 179 -17.37 12.59 -7.01
C VAL A 179 -18.89 12.51 -6.74
N ASN A 180 -19.30 11.73 -5.72
CA ASN A 180 -20.71 11.58 -5.37
C ASN A 180 -20.94 11.89 -3.89
N PRO A 181 -22.08 12.52 -3.52
CA PRO A 181 -22.36 12.85 -2.12
C PRO A 181 -22.78 11.66 -1.24
N ARG A 182 -22.91 10.47 -1.83
CA ARG A 182 -23.32 9.25 -1.12
C ARG A 182 -22.52 8.05 -1.58
N PRO A 183 -22.16 7.11 -0.68
CA PRO A 183 -21.47 5.89 -1.03
C PRO A 183 -22.40 4.87 -1.65
N THR A 184 -21.82 3.84 -2.22
CA THR A 184 -22.52 2.62 -2.61
C THR A 184 -22.77 1.73 -1.37
N ARG A 185 -23.72 0.79 -1.49
CA ARG A 185 -23.94 -0.23 -0.44
C ARG A 185 -22.75 -1.16 -0.28
N ALA A 186 -21.99 -1.40 -1.34
CA ALA A 186 -20.79 -2.22 -1.31
C ALA A 186 -19.70 -1.58 -0.43
N GLU A 187 -19.46 -0.28 -0.58
CA GLU A 187 -18.50 0.48 0.24
C GLU A 187 -18.90 0.51 1.73
N VAL A 188 -20.19 0.73 2.01
CA VAL A 188 -20.69 0.65 3.39
C VAL A 188 -20.48 -0.75 3.99
N SER A 189 -20.75 -1.80 3.22
CA SER A 189 -20.53 -3.18 3.64
C SER A 189 -19.05 -3.50 3.86
N ASP A 190 -18.17 -2.98 2.99
CA ASP A 190 -16.73 -3.17 3.07
C ASP A 190 -16.15 -2.56 4.37
N ILE A 191 -16.48 -1.30 4.65
CA ILE A 191 -16.08 -0.63 5.90
C ILE A 191 -16.57 -1.40 7.13
N SER A 192 -17.86 -1.74 7.16
CA SER A 192 -18.44 -2.51 8.26
C SER A 192 -17.75 -3.87 8.41
N THR A 193 -17.37 -4.51 7.31
CA THR A 193 -16.64 -5.79 7.35
C THR A 193 -15.24 -5.60 7.94
N ALA A 194 -14.48 -4.59 7.50
CA ALA A 194 -13.15 -4.31 8.05
C ALA A 194 -13.20 -4.07 9.57
N ILE A 195 -14.17 -3.30 10.05
CA ILE A 195 -14.36 -3.03 11.48
C ILE A 195 -14.70 -4.32 12.24
N ARG A 196 -15.62 -5.14 11.72
CA ARG A 196 -15.99 -6.42 12.35
C ARG A 196 -14.87 -7.45 12.34
N GLN A 197 -13.98 -7.37 11.39
CA GLN A 197 -12.75 -8.16 11.35
C GLN A 197 -11.76 -7.75 12.45
N GLY A 198 -11.94 -6.55 13.05
CA GLY A 198 -11.10 -6.06 14.14
C GLY A 198 -10.18 -4.89 13.75
N ALA A 199 -10.40 -4.24 12.61
CA ALA A 199 -9.67 -3.03 12.27
C ALA A 199 -9.88 -1.97 13.35
N THR A 200 -8.78 -1.43 13.89
CA THR A 200 -8.79 -0.37 14.92
C THR A 200 -8.93 1.02 14.30
N GLY A 201 -8.67 1.13 13.02
CA GLY A 201 -8.84 2.36 12.23
C GLY A 201 -9.20 2.06 10.79
N VAL A 202 -9.96 2.97 10.18
CA VAL A 202 -10.25 3.00 8.74
C VAL A 202 -9.84 4.35 8.20
N MET A 203 -9.18 4.39 7.03
CA MET A 203 -8.58 5.60 6.49
C MET A 203 -9.22 6.00 5.16
N LEU A 204 -9.56 7.28 5.04
CA LEU A 204 -9.89 7.94 3.78
C LEU A 204 -8.62 8.51 3.16
N SER A 205 -8.52 8.51 1.85
CA SER A 205 -7.40 9.01 1.06
C SER A 205 -7.86 10.11 0.09
N GLY A 206 -8.10 9.75 -1.17
CA GLY A 206 -8.58 10.67 -2.21
C GLY A 206 -9.92 11.32 -1.86
N GLU A 207 -10.78 10.61 -1.15
CA GLU A 207 -12.11 11.04 -0.73
C GLU A 207 -12.07 12.36 0.09
N THR A 208 -11.00 12.54 0.87
CA THR A 208 -10.81 13.77 1.68
C THR A 208 -9.72 14.68 1.14
N ALA A 209 -8.73 14.15 0.41
CA ALA A 209 -7.59 14.93 -0.07
C ALA A 209 -7.90 15.72 -1.35
N SER A 210 -8.75 15.19 -2.21
CA SER A 210 -9.03 15.75 -3.54
C SER A 210 -10.48 15.57 -4.02
N GLY A 211 -11.33 14.90 -3.23
CA GLY A 211 -12.73 14.68 -3.58
C GLY A 211 -13.60 15.92 -3.42
N ASP A 212 -14.76 15.91 -4.05
CA ASP A 212 -15.75 17.00 -4.02
C ASP A 212 -16.55 17.03 -2.70
N TYR A 213 -16.56 15.90 -1.95
CA TYR A 213 -17.39 15.71 -0.75
C TYR A 213 -16.58 15.28 0.49
N PRO A 214 -15.51 15.99 0.88
CA PRO A 214 -14.60 15.54 1.93
C PRO A 214 -15.27 15.46 3.31
N LEU A 215 -16.13 16.41 3.63
CA LEU A 215 -16.83 16.45 4.91
C LEU A 215 -17.85 15.31 5.02
N GLU A 216 -18.64 15.11 3.98
CA GLU A 216 -19.65 14.07 3.89
C GLU A 216 -19.01 12.68 3.94
N ALA A 217 -17.83 12.50 3.34
CA ALA A 217 -17.06 11.24 3.40
C ALA A 217 -16.66 10.91 4.85
N VAL A 218 -16.10 11.88 5.58
CA VAL A 218 -15.74 11.68 7.01
C VAL A 218 -16.98 11.40 7.85
N GLN A 219 -18.06 12.16 7.68
CA GLN A 219 -19.31 11.95 8.41
C GLN A 219 -19.92 10.58 8.12
N THR A 220 -19.87 10.14 6.87
CA THR A 220 -20.38 8.83 6.45
C THR A 220 -19.54 7.70 7.06
N MET A 221 -18.21 7.81 6.98
CA MET A 221 -17.30 6.86 7.62
C MET A 221 -17.57 6.73 9.12
N ALA A 222 -17.70 7.85 9.82
CA ALA A 222 -17.99 7.88 11.24
C ALA A 222 -19.36 7.23 11.58
N LYS A 223 -20.40 7.50 10.78
CA LYS A 223 -21.72 6.86 10.97
C LYS A 223 -21.66 5.35 10.79
N ILE A 224 -20.94 4.86 9.78
CA ILE A 224 -20.76 3.42 9.55
C ILE A 224 -20.02 2.80 10.73
N ALA A 225 -18.93 3.42 11.17
CA ALA A 225 -18.14 2.91 12.30
C ALA A 225 -18.95 2.84 13.62
N LEU A 226 -19.79 3.85 13.88
CA LEU A 226 -20.64 3.87 15.08
C LEU A 226 -21.81 2.89 15.00
N SER A 227 -22.19 2.43 13.82
CA SER A 227 -23.32 1.53 13.59
C SER A 227 -22.91 0.06 13.51
N THR A 228 -21.61 -0.23 13.46
CA THR A 228 -21.03 -1.57 13.33
C THR A 228 -20.62 -2.14 14.66
#